data_1c139dc6ac52a1b1a3b159fa278080e5
#
_entry.id   1c139dc6ac52a1b1a3b159fa278080e5
#
_cell.length_a   1.000
_cell.length_b   1.000
_cell.length_c   1.000
_cell.angle_alpha   90.00
_cell.angle_beta   90.00
_cell.angle_gamma   90.00
#
_symmetry.space_group_name_H-M   'P 1'
#
loop_
_entity.id
_entity.type
_entity.pdbx_description
1 polymer ?
#
loop_
_entity_poly.entity_id
_entity_poly.type
_entity_poly.pdbx_seq_one_letter_code
_entity_poly.pdbx_strand_id
1 'polypeptide(L)'
;FVRVDVLRKSGTRIEVIEVKAKSYNAKKDGDFKGAKGQLKSDFLPYLQDVAFQRYVAEAALLGHQVHAFLMLVDKEQSSTVDGLNQRFKVVVEGRRLKVQVTPGTTPESLGQCLLAKVPVDGQVDMILSSTLAVGPADLRPFRAAVDAFALAYSQDTPLLPLPSSACGGCQFKAPSWPLAEQPKSGFHECWSQAFNWGEPDFNGSTVLDLWNFHGKTQLIDQGVLKANQVTLDDLKFDGEEPGVDGMTRKHRQWYVCQPAWPGGGEYYFDGEGYLNARAGWKFPLHCIDFETSAVAIPFASGRHPYEITAFQFSHHVVHEDGRVEHRSEWLCAKPGVDPNIDFVRALRDALSNDDGTIFRWSAHENTVLNKLREELLASAAPPPDKDALVNFIESITSRSVSPKEKIHGPRTMVDLCDIAEKFYFHPSTKGSNSLKKVLPALMKSSIVLRETYGKATYGGKGVSLNFVEPIAWWQERDGQVMDPYALLPPVFDDVSRDETDAADEGLSEELKEGGAAMAAYARLQFEDLSDTRRASIESALLRYCELDTLAMVMAIQAWDHMAATSSRT
;
A
#
# COMPACT_ATOMS: atom_id res chain seq x y z
N PHE A 1 -9.36 8.09 32.10
CA PHE A 1 -10.34 7.03 31.87
C PHE A 1 -9.99 6.30 30.58
N VAL A 2 -10.50 5.07 30.43
CA VAL A 2 -10.38 4.29 29.20
C VAL A 2 -11.77 3.90 28.70
N ARG A 3 -11.86 3.65 27.40
CA ARG A 3 -13.03 3.06 26.76
C ARG A 3 -12.65 1.66 26.32
N VAL A 4 -13.25 0.67 26.94
CA VAL A 4 -13.00 -0.75 26.65
C VAL A 4 -14.01 -1.19 25.59
N ASP A 5 -13.56 -1.89 24.54
CA ASP A 5 -14.44 -2.41 23.49
C ASP A 5 -15.43 -3.43 24.06
N VAL A 6 -14.91 -4.45 24.77
CA VAL A 6 -15.75 -5.44 25.45
C VAL A 6 -15.25 -5.69 26.87
N LEU A 7 -16.10 -5.43 27.86
CA LEU A 7 -15.84 -5.74 29.26
C LEU A 7 -16.78 -6.85 29.71
N ARG A 8 -16.21 -7.99 30.12
CA ARG A 8 -16.98 -9.13 30.64
C ARG A 8 -16.70 -9.32 32.10
N LYS A 9 -17.75 -9.38 32.93
CA LYS A 9 -17.67 -9.66 34.36
C LYS A 9 -18.28 -11.03 34.69
N SER A 10 -17.55 -11.83 35.46
CA SER A 10 -18.02 -13.12 36.02
C SER A 10 -17.52 -13.26 37.45
N GLY A 11 -18.38 -12.98 38.44
CA GLY A 11 -17.99 -12.92 39.84
C GLY A 11 -16.92 -11.83 40.08
N THR A 12 -15.77 -12.19 40.58
CA THR A 12 -14.61 -11.32 40.80
C THR A 12 -13.69 -11.22 39.59
N ARG A 13 -13.92 -12.01 38.54
CA ARG A 13 -13.14 -11.99 37.31
C ARG A 13 -13.68 -10.93 36.35
N ILE A 14 -12.79 -10.04 35.88
CA ILE A 14 -13.03 -9.08 34.82
C ILE A 14 -12.15 -9.45 33.62
N GLU A 15 -12.73 -9.45 32.44
CA GLU A 15 -12.00 -9.60 31.17
C GLU A 15 -12.10 -8.26 30.42
N VAL A 16 -10.96 -7.65 30.17
CA VAL A 16 -10.80 -6.51 29.27
C VAL A 16 -10.41 -7.08 27.93
N ILE A 17 -11.26 -6.89 26.90
CA ILE A 17 -11.08 -7.44 25.57
C ILE A 17 -11.01 -6.30 24.58
N GLU A 18 -9.82 -6.09 24.02
CA GLU A 18 -9.58 -5.14 22.95
C GLU A 18 -9.76 -5.82 21.60
N VAL A 19 -10.59 -5.24 20.75
CA VAL A 19 -10.94 -5.80 19.43
C VAL A 19 -10.18 -5.05 18.34
N LYS A 20 -9.45 -5.80 17.51
CA LYS A 20 -8.71 -5.21 16.39
C LYS A 20 -8.96 -6.00 15.10
N ALA A 21 -9.13 -5.26 14.00
CA ALA A 21 -9.20 -5.83 12.65
C ALA A 21 -7.84 -6.36 12.15
N LYS A 22 -6.94 -6.73 13.07
CA LYS A 22 -5.64 -7.30 12.78
C LYS A 22 -5.75 -8.80 12.57
N SER A 23 -5.11 -9.30 11.51
CA SER A 23 -5.02 -10.74 11.25
C SER A 23 -4.17 -11.46 12.31
N TYR A 24 -4.60 -12.65 12.67
CA TYR A 24 -3.90 -13.54 13.59
C TYR A 24 -3.78 -14.94 12.99
N ASN A 25 -2.61 -15.55 13.18
CA ASN A 25 -2.37 -16.95 12.86
C ASN A 25 -1.64 -17.58 14.05
N ALA A 26 -2.29 -18.51 14.74
CA ALA A 26 -1.77 -19.08 15.98
C ALA A 26 -0.39 -19.74 15.80
N LYS A 27 -0.13 -20.39 14.65
CA LYS A 27 1.16 -21.04 14.36
C LYS A 27 2.29 -20.05 14.10
N LYS A 28 1.98 -18.91 13.44
CA LYS A 28 2.97 -17.88 13.07
C LYS A 28 3.17 -16.86 14.18
N ASP A 29 2.07 -16.37 14.75
CA ASP A 29 2.07 -15.25 15.69
C ASP A 29 2.27 -15.70 17.13
N GLY A 30 1.78 -16.91 17.45
CA GLY A 30 1.99 -17.56 18.74
C GLY A 30 1.55 -16.66 19.91
N ASP A 31 2.49 -16.40 20.81
CA ASP A 31 2.32 -15.52 21.97
C ASP A 31 2.81 -14.08 21.72
N PHE A 32 2.86 -13.63 20.46
CA PHE A 32 3.29 -12.29 20.02
C PHE A 32 4.75 -11.98 20.36
N LYS A 33 5.60 -12.98 20.55
CA LYS A 33 7.04 -12.81 20.79
C LYS A 33 7.87 -13.21 19.59
N GLY A 34 8.96 -12.49 19.39
CA GLY A 34 10.00 -12.84 18.44
C GLY A 34 10.96 -13.89 19.00
N ALA A 35 11.89 -14.37 18.17
CA ALA A 35 12.86 -15.42 18.53
C ALA A 35 13.75 -15.09 19.73
N LYS A 36 13.92 -13.80 20.06
CA LYS A 36 14.72 -13.33 21.22
C LYS A 36 13.83 -13.00 22.43
N GLY A 37 12.54 -13.36 22.42
CA GLY A 37 11.59 -13.10 23.51
C GLY A 37 11.03 -11.66 23.57
N GLN A 38 11.45 -10.77 22.67
CA GLN A 38 10.88 -9.42 22.56
C GLN A 38 9.45 -9.47 21.96
N LEU A 39 8.60 -8.52 22.33
CA LEU A 39 7.29 -8.37 21.70
C LEU A 39 7.45 -8.02 20.21
N LYS A 40 6.60 -8.62 19.37
CA LYS A 40 6.58 -8.32 17.92
C LYS A 40 6.09 -6.88 17.70
N SER A 41 6.81 -6.12 16.90
CA SER A 41 6.49 -4.73 16.56
C SER A 41 5.09 -4.56 15.99
N ASP A 42 4.64 -5.52 15.17
CA ASP A 42 3.34 -5.50 14.51
C ASP A 42 2.14 -5.59 15.48
N PHE A 43 2.36 -6.11 16.69
CA PHE A 43 1.34 -6.24 17.72
C PHE A 43 1.57 -5.31 18.92
N LEU A 44 2.74 -4.68 19.00
CA LEU A 44 3.11 -3.84 20.14
C LEU A 44 2.12 -2.70 20.43
N PRO A 45 1.62 -1.94 19.44
CA PRO A 45 0.63 -0.88 19.70
C PRO A 45 -0.65 -1.42 20.34
N TYR A 46 -1.16 -2.57 19.88
CA TYR A 46 -2.38 -3.18 20.42
C TYR A 46 -2.18 -3.74 21.83
N LEU A 47 -0.99 -4.31 22.08
CA LEU A 47 -0.62 -4.78 23.41
C LEU A 47 -0.44 -3.63 24.41
N GLN A 48 0.10 -2.48 23.95
CA GLN A 48 0.20 -1.26 24.77
C GLN A 48 -1.18 -0.68 25.10
N ASP A 49 -2.10 -0.69 24.14
CA ASP A 49 -3.48 -0.21 24.32
C ASP A 49 -4.19 -1.05 25.40
N VAL A 50 -4.23 -2.37 25.25
CA VAL A 50 -4.87 -3.23 26.24
C VAL A 50 -4.13 -3.23 27.60
N ALA A 51 -2.81 -3.02 27.62
CA ALA A 51 -2.04 -2.87 28.85
C ALA A 51 -2.46 -1.61 29.62
N PHE A 52 -2.63 -0.49 28.94
CA PHE A 52 -3.13 0.74 29.55
C PHE A 52 -4.57 0.59 30.03
N GLN A 53 -5.42 -0.08 29.25
CA GLN A 53 -6.80 -0.36 29.67
C GLN A 53 -6.84 -1.25 30.92
N ARG A 54 -6.03 -2.33 31.00
CA ARG A 54 -5.91 -3.17 32.20
C ARG A 54 -5.40 -2.36 33.38
N TYR A 55 -4.38 -1.56 33.22
CA TYR A 55 -3.85 -0.68 34.28
C TYR A 55 -4.92 0.22 34.90
N VAL A 56 -5.75 0.87 34.08
CA VAL A 56 -6.84 1.71 34.56
C VAL A 56 -7.97 0.89 35.18
N ALA A 57 -8.31 -0.26 34.60
CA ALA A 57 -9.37 -1.13 35.11
C ALA A 57 -9.01 -1.73 36.50
N GLU A 58 -7.76 -2.13 36.72
CA GLU A 58 -7.28 -2.61 38.03
C GLU A 58 -7.39 -1.55 39.12
N ALA A 59 -7.08 -0.29 38.77
CA ALA A 59 -7.22 0.85 39.70
C ALA A 59 -8.69 1.21 39.99
N ALA A 60 -9.58 1.06 39.02
CA ALA A 60 -10.98 1.41 39.14
C ALA A 60 -11.85 0.30 39.77
N LEU A 61 -11.48 -0.96 39.61
CA LEU A 61 -12.29 -2.13 40.01
C LEU A 61 -11.62 -2.92 41.12
N LEU A 62 -11.42 -2.26 42.25
CA LEU A 62 -10.79 -2.84 43.44
C LEU A 62 -11.48 -4.14 43.87
N GLY A 63 -10.69 -5.16 44.25
CA GLY A 63 -11.20 -6.45 44.69
C GLY A 63 -11.57 -7.41 43.53
N HIS A 64 -11.33 -7.02 42.27
CA HIS A 64 -11.49 -7.86 41.09
C HIS A 64 -10.13 -8.26 40.50
N GLN A 65 -10.11 -9.41 39.85
CA GLN A 65 -8.98 -9.88 39.04
C GLN A 65 -9.23 -9.49 37.59
N VAL A 66 -8.37 -8.63 37.03
CA VAL A 66 -8.49 -8.12 35.66
C VAL A 66 -7.57 -8.90 34.73
N HIS A 67 -8.13 -9.51 33.70
CA HIS A 67 -7.43 -10.27 32.66
C HIS A 67 -7.55 -9.55 31.32
N ALA A 68 -6.45 -9.49 30.57
CA ALA A 68 -6.36 -8.85 29.29
C ALA A 68 -6.45 -9.84 28.12
N PHE A 69 -7.22 -9.46 27.10
CA PHE A 69 -7.36 -10.25 25.86
C PHE A 69 -7.30 -9.34 24.64
N LEU A 70 -6.71 -9.84 23.57
CA LEU A 70 -6.94 -9.31 22.22
C LEU A 70 -7.95 -10.19 21.50
N MET A 71 -8.93 -9.57 20.83
CA MET A 71 -9.82 -10.26 19.91
C MET A 71 -9.43 -9.88 18.48
N LEU A 72 -8.92 -10.84 17.73
CA LEU A 72 -8.28 -10.69 16.44
C LEU A 72 -8.98 -11.54 15.39
N VAL A 73 -8.77 -11.22 14.12
CA VAL A 73 -9.33 -11.99 13.01
C VAL A 73 -8.49 -13.23 12.74
N ASP A 74 -9.07 -14.42 12.89
CA ASP A 74 -8.36 -15.70 12.74
C ASP A 74 -8.28 -16.12 11.27
N LYS A 75 -7.06 -16.06 10.71
CA LYS A 75 -6.79 -16.47 9.33
C LYS A 75 -6.85 -17.99 9.09
N GLU A 76 -6.86 -18.80 10.13
CA GLU A 76 -6.96 -20.25 10.00
C GLU A 76 -8.41 -20.74 9.92
N GLN A 77 -9.37 -19.88 10.27
CA GLN A 77 -10.79 -20.17 10.13
C GLN A 77 -11.28 -19.81 8.72
N SER A 78 -12.29 -20.52 8.24
CA SER A 78 -12.97 -20.19 6.97
C SER A 78 -14.44 -19.91 7.21
N SER A 79 -15.04 -19.04 6.39
CA SER A 79 -16.49 -18.83 6.43
C SER A 79 -17.22 -20.12 6.07
N THR A 80 -18.27 -20.44 6.80
CA THR A 80 -19.16 -21.57 6.50
C THR A 80 -20.46 -21.15 5.82
N VAL A 81 -20.60 -19.86 5.52
CA VAL A 81 -21.79 -19.27 4.89
C VAL A 81 -21.40 -18.33 3.76
N ASP A 82 -22.26 -18.23 2.77
CA ASP A 82 -22.15 -17.26 1.69
C ASP A 82 -22.73 -15.90 2.12
N GLY A 83 -22.15 -14.82 1.59
CA GLY A 83 -22.63 -13.47 1.81
C GLY A 83 -22.54 -13.00 3.27
N LEU A 84 -21.56 -13.51 4.04
CA LEU A 84 -21.38 -13.10 5.44
C LEU A 84 -21.21 -11.58 5.55
N ASN A 85 -20.47 -10.95 4.63
CA ASN A 85 -20.29 -9.51 4.56
C ASN A 85 -21.62 -8.74 4.41
N GLN A 86 -22.65 -9.32 3.78
CA GLN A 86 -23.96 -8.68 3.60
C GLN A 86 -24.81 -8.67 4.89
N ARG A 87 -24.34 -9.33 5.97
CA ARG A 87 -24.98 -9.29 7.29
C ARG A 87 -24.63 -8.03 8.07
N PHE A 88 -23.61 -7.30 7.62
CA PHE A 88 -23.11 -6.08 8.27
C PHE A 88 -23.08 -4.95 7.26
N LYS A 89 -23.81 -3.88 7.55
CA LYS A 89 -23.86 -2.68 6.70
C LYS A 89 -23.21 -1.51 7.44
N VAL A 90 -22.34 -0.80 6.75
CA VAL A 90 -21.81 0.48 7.24
C VAL A 90 -22.80 1.55 6.88
N VAL A 91 -23.27 2.29 7.89
CA VAL A 91 -24.23 3.38 7.73
C VAL A 91 -23.66 4.66 8.36
N VAL A 92 -23.94 5.80 7.72
CA VAL A 92 -23.53 7.12 8.24
C VAL A 92 -24.67 7.67 9.10
N GLU A 93 -24.39 7.90 10.39
CA GLU A 93 -25.33 8.51 11.30
C GLU A 93 -24.77 9.84 11.85
N GLY A 94 -25.18 10.94 11.24
CA GLY A 94 -24.61 12.27 11.47
C GLY A 94 -23.18 12.35 10.90
N ARG A 95 -22.16 12.44 11.77
CA ARG A 95 -20.73 12.46 11.41
C ARG A 95 -20.00 11.16 11.81
N ARG A 96 -20.73 10.10 12.12
CA ARG A 96 -20.12 8.84 12.61
C ARG A 96 -20.52 7.69 11.71
N LEU A 97 -19.56 6.84 11.41
CA LEU A 97 -19.81 5.53 10.82
C LEU A 97 -20.31 4.58 11.90
N LYS A 98 -21.34 3.82 11.59
CA LYS A 98 -21.88 2.76 12.43
C LYS A 98 -22.05 1.48 11.62
N VAL A 99 -21.86 0.35 12.28
CA VAL A 99 -22.20 -0.95 11.70
C VAL A 99 -23.62 -1.31 12.13
N GLN A 100 -24.47 -1.55 11.14
CA GLN A 100 -25.82 -2.05 11.33
C GLN A 100 -25.87 -3.53 10.94
N VAL A 101 -26.35 -4.36 11.86
CA VAL A 101 -26.61 -5.77 11.57
C VAL A 101 -27.92 -5.88 10.78
N THR A 102 -27.89 -6.57 9.65
CA THR A 102 -29.06 -6.75 8.77
C THR A 102 -30.19 -7.44 9.55
N PRO A 103 -31.44 -6.96 9.49
CA PRO A 103 -32.58 -7.59 10.17
C PRO A 103 -32.72 -9.08 9.81
N GLY A 104 -33.03 -9.89 10.82
CA GLY A 104 -33.13 -11.35 10.67
C GLY A 104 -31.80 -12.11 10.73
N THR A 105 -30.69 -11.43 10.99
CA THR A 105 -29.40 -12.10 11.27
C THR A 105 -29.48 -12.83 12.60
N THR A 106 -29.15 -14.12 12.61
CA THR A 106 -29.07 -14.98 13.80
C THR A 106 -27.66 -15.54 13.94
N PRO A 107 -27.23 -16.02 15.12
CA PRO A 107 -25.93 -16.68 15.28
C PRO A 107 -25.66 -17.77 14.23
N GLU A 108 -26.69 -18.56 13.89
CA GLU A 108 -26.58 -19.64 12.90
C GLU A 108 -26.33 -19.08 11.49
N SER A 109 -26.94 -17.94 11.16
CA SER A 109 -26.75 -17.28 9.85
C SER A 109 -25.38 -16.61 9.70
N LEU A 110 -24.62 -16.44 10.78
CA LEU A 110 -23.23 -15.97 10.76
C LEU A 110 -22.22 -17.09 10.53
N GLY A 111 -22.65 -18.34 10.70
CA GLY A 111 -21.79 -19.51 10.56
C GLY A 111 -20.72 -19.61 11.66
N GLN A 112 -19.57 -20.17 11.31
CA GLN A 112 -18.44 -20.32 12.22
C GLN A 112 -17.82 -18.97 12.61
N CYS A 113 -17.43 -18.83 13.88
CA CYS A 113 -16.74 -17.63 14.36
C CYS A 113 -15.35 -17.50 13.71
N LEU A 114 -15.07 -16.36 13.12
CA LEU A 114 -13.80 -16.03 12.47
C LEU A 114 -12.87 -15.23 13.37
N LEU A 115 -13.17 -15.11 14.66
CA LEU A 115 -12.39 -14.33 15.62
C LEU A 115 -11.69 -15.25 16.63
N ALA A 116 -10.44 -14.92 16.93
CA ALA A 116 -9.65 -15.53 18.01
C ALA A 116 -9.59 -14.59 19.21
N LYS A 117 -10.05 -15.07 20.38
CA LYS A 117 -9.86 -14.40 21.67
C LYS A 117 -8.56 -14.90 22.31
N VAL A 118 -7.51 -14.10 22.26
CA VAL A 118 -6.15 -14.48 22.67
C VAL A 118 -5.83 -13.86 24.03
N PRO A 119 -5.48 -14.65 25.06
CA PRO A 119 -5.04 -14.11 26.34
C PRO A 119 -3.65 -13.48 26.22
N VAL A 120 -3.49 -12.27 26.80
CA VAL A 120 -2.25 -11.49 26.69
C VAL A 120 -1.73 -10.99 28.03
N ASP A 121 -2.14 -11.58 29.15
CA ASP A 121 -1.70 -11.17 30.48
C ASP A 121 -0.18 -11.10 30.60
N GLY A 122 0.56 -12.13 30.12
CA GLY A 122 2.02 -12.16 30.19
C GLY A 122 2.70 -11.06 29.37
N GLN A 123 2.15 -10.69 28.21
CA GLN A 123 2.64 -9.60 27.37
C GLN A 123 2.34 -8.23 27.99
N VAL A 124 1.16 -8.10 28.57
CA VAL A 124 0.77 -6.92 29.34
C VAL A 124 1.66 -6.72 30.55
N ASP A 125 1.98 -7.79 31.31
CA ASP A 125 2.91 -7.73 32.45
C ASP A 125 4.31 -7.27 32.02
N MET A 126 4.79 -7.70 30.85
CA MET A 126 6.04 -7.20 30.28
C MET A 126 6.00 -5.69 30.00
N ILE A 127 4.89 -5.19 29.46
CA ILE A 127 4.70 -3.76 29.17
C ILE A 127 4.62 -2.95 30.45
N LEU A 128 3.80 -3.39 31.43
CA LEU A 128 3.63 -2.71 32.71
C LEU A 128 4.93 -2.66 33.55
N SER A 129 5.85 -3.61 33.31
CA SER A 129 7.17 -3.67 33.92
C SER A 129 8.27 -2.96 33.12
N SER A 130 7.94 -2.42 31.95
CA SER A 130 8.88 -1.73 31.07
C SER A 130 9.09 -0.26 31.44
N THR A 131 10.03 0.37 30.76
CA THR A 131 10.20 1.82 30.77
C THR A 131 9.70 2.41 29.47
N LEU A 132 9.14 3.62 29.52
CA LEU A 132 8.68 4.40 28.37
C LEU A 132 9.47 5.71 28.28
N ALA A 133 9.75 6.14 27.07
CA ALA A 133 10.35 7.45 26.81
C ALA A 133 9.27 8.53 26.96
N VAL A 134 9.52 9.50 27.83
CA VAL A 134 8.67 10.69 28.04
C VAL A 134 9.25 11.89 27.30
N GLY A 135 10.55 11.87 27.03
CA GLY A 135 11.29 12.88 26.29
C GLY A 135 12.69 12.39 25.94
N PRO A 136 13.51 13.18 25.26
CA PRO A 136 14.90 12.84 24.95
C PRO A 136 15.67 12.51 26.24
N ALA A 137 16.26 11.30 26.30
CA ALA A 137 16.98 10.78 27.47
C ALA A 137 16.15 10.68 28.78
N ASP A 138 14.83 10.82 28.72
CA ASP A 138 13.92 10.69 29.87
C ASP A 138 13.13 9.38 29.76
N LEU A 139 13.70 8.29 30.30
CA LEU A 139 13.07 6.97 30.38
C LEU A 139 12.49 6.78 31.78
N ARG A 140 11.21 6.49 31.87
CA ARG A 140 10.49 6.28 33.14
C ARG A 140 9.82 4.90 33.20
N PRO A 141 9.71 4.27 34.37
CA PRO A 141 8.83 3.12 34.55
C PRO A 141 7.42 3.44 34.06
N PHE A 142 6.73 2.44 33.51
CA PHE A 142 5.42 2.60 32.86
C PHE A 142 4.46 3.53 33.63
N ARG A 143 4.26 3.26 34.94
CA ARG A 143 3.36 4.07 35.77
C ARG A 143 3.78 5.53 35.86
N ALA A 144 5.05 5.79 36.10
CA ALA A 144 5.57 7.17 36.19
C ALA A 144 5.53 7.89 34.82
N ALA A 145 5.65 7.16 33.72
CA ALA A 145 5.46 7.72 32.38
C ALA A 145 3.99 8.10 32.13
N VAL A 146 3.04 7.22 32.52
CA VAL A 146 1.60 7.51 32.44
C VAL A 146 1.24 8.76 33.25
N ASP A 147 1.77 8.90 34.48
CA ASP A 147 1.56 10.07 35.32
C ASP A 147 2.13 11.34 34.67
N ALA A 148 3.30 11.26 34.03
CA ALA A 148 3.89 12.37 33.30
C ALA A 148 3.06 12.80 32.09
N PHE A 149 2.57 11.84 31.29
CA PHE A 149 1.67 12.12 30.17
C PHE A 149 0.35 12.75 30.63
N ALA A 150 -0.25 12.23 31.72
CA ALA A 150 -1.46 12.77 32.28
C ALA A 150 -1.27 14.21 32.81
N LEU A 151 -0.12 14.49 33.43
CA LEU A 151 0.22 15.84 33.93
C LEU A 151 0.41 16.79 32.74
N ALA A 152 1.18 16.41 31.72
CA ALA A 152 1.39 17.22 30.52
C ALA A 152 0.06 17.56 29.85
N TYR A 153 -0.82 16.56 29.69
CA TYR A 153 -2.16 16.76 29.12
C TYR A 153 -3.02 17.71 29.98
N SER A 154 -3.03 17.54 31.30
CA SER A 154 -3.83 18.37 32.21
C SER A 154 -3.35 19.81 32.28
N GLN A 155 -2.08 20.07 32.05
CA GLN A 155 -1.44 21.38 32.05
C GLN A 155 -1.35 22.02 30.66
N ASP A 156 -1.83 21.34 29.63
CA ASP A 156 -1.67 21.74 28.21
C ASP A 156 -0.21 22.08 27.85
N THR A 157 0.72 21.27 28.39
CA THR A 157 2.16 21.47 28.21
C THR A 157 2.71 20.42 27.26
N PRO A 158 3.22 20.78 26.07
CA PRO A 158 3.77 19.81 25.13
C PRO A 158 5.04 19.15 25.69
N LEU A 159 5.18 17.86 25.49
CA LEU A 159 6.41 17.12 25.75
C LEU A 159 7.42 17.36 24.63
N LEU A 160 8.71 17.21 24.96
CA LEU A 160 9.76 17.32 23.97
C LEU A 160 9.62 16.21 22.92
N PRO A 161 9.71 16.53 21.63
CA PRO A 161 9.55 15.55 20.56
C PRO A 161 10.71 14.54 20.52
N LEU A 162 10.39 13.34 20.06
CA LEU A 162 11.31 12.23 19.83
C LEU A 162 11.34 11.87 18.33
N PRO A 163 12.04 12.65 17.48
CA PRO A 163 12.11 12.36 16.07
C PRO A 163 12.73 10.99 15.79
N SER A 164 12.15 10.28 14.83
CA SER A 164 12.61 8.95 14.42
C SER A 164 12.26 8.71 12.95
N SER A 165 12.58 7.53 12.43
CA SER A 165 12.18 7.12 11.08
C SER A 165 10.67 7.17 10.85
N ALA A 166 9.85 7.01 11.90
CA ALA A 166 8.40 7.13 11.83
C ALA A 166 7.91 8.52 11.40
N CYS A 167 8.75 9.57 11.58
CA CYS A 167 8.42 10.91 11.10
C CYS A 167 8.27 11.00 9.56
N GLY A 168 8.76 10.01 8.81
CA GLY A 168 8.54 9.92 7.36
C GLY A 168 7.06 9.79 6.99
N GLY A 169 6.26 9.11 7.82
CA GLY A 169 4.81 8.97 7.69
C GLY A 169 4.01 9.83 8.66
N CYS A 170 4.54 10.98 9.09
CA CYS A 170 3.87 11.83 10.07
C CYS A 170 2.54 12.37 9.56
N GLN A 171 1.43 12.00 10.20
CA GLN A 171 0.07 12.44 9.85
C GLN A 171 -0.15 13.95 10.06
N PHE A 172 0.70 14.61 10.86
CA PHE A 172 0.66 16.05 11.13
C PHE A 172 1.59 16.86 10.22
N LYS A 173 2.09 16.28 9.14
CA LYS A 173 2.94 16.98 8.18
C LYS A 173 2.08 17.72 7.15
N ALA A 174 2.13 19.05 7.15
CA ALA A 174 1.50 19.85 6.11
C ALA A 174 2.33 19.83 4.81
N PRO A 175 1.68 19.99 3.62
CA PRO A 175 2.36 19.97 2.32
C PRO A 175 3.42 21.06 2.16
N SER A 176 3.21 22.24 2.75
CA SER A 176 4.10 23.40 2.69
C SER A 176 4.34 23.97 4.08
N TRP A 177 5.52 24.60 4.29
CA TRP A 177 5.89 25.28 5.52
C TRP A 177 6.88 26.43 5.20
N PRO A 178 6.81 27.60 5.84
CA PRO A 178 5.79 27.96 6.83
C PRO A 178 4.41 28.12 6.19
N LEU A 179 3.38 27.77 6.95
CA LEU A 179 2.01 28.05 6.53
C LEU A 179 1.66 29.48 6.91
N ALA A 180 1.20 30.26 5.95
CA ALA A 180 0.68 31.62 6.19
C ALA A 180 -0.59 31.58 7.05
N GLU A 181 -1.33 30.46 6.98
CA GLU A 181 -2.60 30.23 7.67
C GLU A 181 -2.63 28.83 8.32
N GLN A 182 -3.56 28.64 9.25
CA GLN A 182 -3.83 27.35 9.91
C GLN A 182 -4.31 26.28 8.89
N PRO A 183 -4.02 24.98 9.10
CA PRO A 183 -3.39 24.39 10.31
C PRO A 183 -1.86 24.42 10.28
N LYS A 184 -1.25 24.44 11.47
CA LYS A 184 0.20 24.31 11.65
C LYS A 184 0.67 22.89 11.30
N SER A 185 1.95 22.77 10.89
CA SER A 185 2.57 21.49 10.62
C SER A 185 3.30 20.95 11.84
N GLY A 186 2.71 19.96 12.51
CA GLY A 186 3.33 19.33 13.67
C GLY A 186 4.70 18.70 13.37
N PHE A 187 4.89 18.14 12.18
CA PHE A 187 6.20 17.65 11.74
C PHE A 187 7.27 18.75 11.79
N HIS A 188 6.99 19.92 11.20
CA HIS A 188 7.95 21.02 11.15
C HIS A 188 8.20 21.59 12.54
N GLU A 189 7.17 21.74 13.37
CA GLU A 189 7.31 22.22 14.76
C GLU A 189 8.15 21.24 15.60
N CYS A 190 7.90 19.92 15.51
CA CYS A 190 8.68 18.90 16.21
C CYS A 190 10.16 18.94 15.83
N TRP A 191 10.45 19.02 14.52
CA TRP A 191 11.82 19.01 14.01
C TRP A 191 12.53 20.35 14.33
N SER A 192 11.83 21.48 14.25
CA SER A 192 12.36 22.77 14.68
C SER A 192 12.74 22.75 16.15
N GLN A 193 11.88 22.20 17.01
CA GLN A 193 12.15 22.13 18.44
C GLN A 193 13.29 21.15 18.78
N ALA A 194 13.32 19.97 18.13
CA ALA A 194 14.31 18.94 18.43
C ALA A 194 15.72 19.30 17.94
N PHE A 195 15.82 19.95 16.77
CA PHE A 195 17.09 20.17 16.07
C PHE A 195 17.44 21.65 15.88
N ASN A 196 16.64 22.55 16.44
CA ASN A 196 16.78 24.01 16.26
C ASN A 196 16.74 24.40 14.77
N TRP A 197 15.84 23.78 13.98
CA TRP A 197 15.67 24.03 12.55
C TRP A 197 14.79 25.25 12.31
N GLY A 198 15.19 26.10 11.35
CA GLY A 198 14.38 27.14 10.75
C GLY A 198 13.84 26.74 9.38
N GLU A 199 13.12 27.65 8.72
CA GLU A 199 12.55 27.42 7.40
C GLU A 199 13.57 26.92 6.34
N PRO A 200 14.80 27.50 6.22
CA PRO A 200 15.77 27.04 5.23
C PRO A 200 16.25 25.62 5.44
N ASP A 201 16.16 25.10 6.69
CA ASP A 201 16.60 23.75 7.00
C ASP A 201 15.64 22.69 6.46
N PHE A 202 14.40 23.03 6.19
CA PHE A 202 13.43 22.14 5.56
C PHE A 202 13.53 22.08 4.03
N ASN A 203 14.39 22.89 3.43
CA ASN A 203 14.66 22.82 2.00
C ASN A 203 15.56 21.61 1.67
N GLY A 204 15.23 20.94 0.58
CA GLY A 204 15.94 19.75 0.11
C GLY A 204 15.53 18.45 0.81
N SER A 205 16.21 17.37 0.46
CA SER A 205 15.91 16.03 0.99
C SER A 205 16.50 15.81 2.38
N THR A 206 15.75 15.14 3.24
CA THR A 206 16.18 14.67 4.55
C THR A 206 16.52 13.18 4.49
N VAL A 207 17.10 12.63 5.58
CA VAL A 207 17.33 11.18 5.69
C VAL A 207 16.01 10.37 5.65
N LEU A 208 14.85 11.00 5.93
CA LEU A 208 13.54 10.35 5.82
C LEU A 208 13.18 10.05 4.37
N ASP A 209 13.72 10.80 3.42
CA ASP A 209 13.48 10.65 1.98
C ASP A 209 14.29 9.51 1.34
N LEU A 210 15.23 8.89 2.08
CA LEU A 210 16.02 7.77 1.57
C LEU A 210 15.12 6.54 1.37
N TRP A 211 14.83 6.24 0.13
CA TRP A 211 13.97 5.11 -0.24
C TRP A 211 14.55 3.77 0.26
N ASN A 212 13.70 2.95 0.88
CA ASN A 212 14.02 1.59 1.35
C ASN A 212 15.35 1.49 2.16
N PHE A 213 15.62 2.52 3.01
CA PHE A 213 16.77 2.56 3.90
C PHE A 213 16.33 2.38 5.36
N HIS A 214 16.80 1.32 6.00
CA HIS A 214 16.37 0.95 7.35
C HIS A 214 17.18 1.65 8.48
N GLY A 215 18.28 2.31 8.15
CA GLY A 215 19.17 2.99 9.12
C GLY A 215 18.74 4.41 9.51
N LYS A 216 17.54 4.88 9.10
CA LYS A 216 17.12 6.29 9.28
C LYS A 216 17.14 6.75 10.73
N THR A 217 16.61 5.96 11.66
CA THR A 217 16.62 6.30 13.09
C THR A 217 18.04 6.44 13.62
N GLN A 218 18.95 5.53 13.26
CA GLN A 218 20.36 5.61 13.66
C GLN A 218 21.03 6.90 13.16
N LEU A 219 20.77 7.30 11.91
CA LEU A 219 21.29 8.56 11.36
C LEU A 219 20.76 9.77 12.15
N ILE A 220 19.45 9.79 12.44
CA ILE A 220 18.82 10.85 13.24
C ILE A 220 19.47 10.95 14.62
N ASP A 221 19.68 9.82 15.30
CA ASP A 221 20.32 9.76 16.63
C ASP A 221 21.76 10.26 16.59
N GLN A 222 22.44 10.12 15.45
CA GLN A 222 23.81 10.63 15.20
C GLN A 222 23.84 12.11 14.78
N GLY A 223 22.69 12.75 14.62
CA GLY A 223 22.57 14.14 14.13
C GLY A 223 22.74 14.29 12.62
N VAL A 224 22.76 13.19 11.87
CA VAL A 224 22.71 13.19 10.39
C VAL A 224 21.28 13.31 9.95
N LEU A 225 20.85 14.51 9.53
CA LEU A 225 19.43 14.83 9.29
C LEU A 225 19.10 15.08 7.83
N LYS A 226 20.08 15.61 7.07
CA LYS A 226 19.94 15.91 5.64
C LYS A 226 20.50 14.78 4.80
N ALA A 227 19.88 14.51 3.66
CA ALA A 227 20.36 13.49 2.74
C ALA A 227 21.82 13.74 2.28
N ASN A 228 22.18 15.00 2.05
CA ASN A 228 23.55 15.38 1.62
C ASN A 228 24.62 15.29 2.71
N GLN A 229 24.27 14.96 3.95
CA GLN A 229 25.20 14.67 5.04
C GLN A 229 25.55 13.18 5.12
N VAL A 230 24.77 12.33 4.44
CA VAL A 230 24.93 10.86 4.46
C VAL A 230 26.15 10.47 3.66
N THR A 231 27.00 9.62 4.23
CA THR A 231 28.24 9.13 3.64
C THR A 231 28.06 7.76 2.98
N LEU A 232 29.04 7.35 2.19
CA LEU A 232 29.10 6.00 1.63
C LEU A 232 29.13 4.92 2.73
N ASP A 233 29.84 5.18 3.82
CA ASP A 233 29.93 4.27 4.97
C ASP A 233 28.57 4.09 5.65
N ASP A 234 27.79 5.16 5.81
CA ASP A 234 26.44 5.09 6.37
C ASP A 234 25.51 4.17 5.53
N LEU A 235 25.68 4.22 4.21
CA LEU A 235 24.94 3.36 3.28
C LEU A 235 25.56 1.96 3.16
N LYS A 236 26.78 1.74 3.68
CA LYS A 236 27.59 0.53 3.44
C LYS A 236 27.73 0.26 1.93
N PHE A 237 28.10 1.29 1.21
CA PHE A 237 28.21 1.31 -0.24
C PHE A 237 29.64 1.72 -0.63
N ASP A 238 30.20 1.06 -1.62
CA ASP A 238 31.58 1.27 -2.09
C ASP A 238 31.73 2.46 -3.05
N GLY A 239 30.59 2.97 -3.56
CA GLY A 239 30.58 4.08 -4.51
C GLY A 239 30.86 3.67 -5.95
N GLU A 240 30.88 2.37 -6.26
CA GLU A 240 31.03 1.90 -7.64
C GLU A 240 29.90 2.40 -8.55
N GLU A 241 30.20 2.63 -9.82
CA GLU A 241 29.19 2.96 -10.82
C GLU A 241 28.32 1.74 -11.15
N PRO A 242 27.06 1.94 -11.61
CA PRO A 242 26.22 0.84 -12.03
C PRO A 242 26.90 -0.06 -13.08
N GLY A 243 26.88 -1.37 -12.84
CA GLY A 243 27.40 -2.36 -13.78
C GLY A 243 26.36 -2.73 -14.87
N VAL A 244 26.67 -3.76 -15.64
CA VAL A 244 25.82 -4.28 -16.75
C VAL A 244 24.41 -4.70 -16.31
N ASP A 245 24.23 -5.02 -15.05
CA ASP A 245 22.92 -5.36 -14.45
C ASP A 245 22.11 -4.13 -14.03
N GLY A 246 22.63 -2.91 -14.27
CA GLY A 246 22.03 -1.64 -13.92
C GLY A 246 22.23 -1.22 -12.47
N MET A 247 21.46 -0.23 -12.03
CA MET A 247 21.52 0.31 -10.67
C MET A 247 21.04 -0.69 -9.62
N THR A 248 21.68 -0.65 -8.47
CA THR A 248 21.21 -1.31 -7.25
C THR A 248 20.45 -0.30 -6.36
N ARG A 249 19.75 -0.81 -5.35
CA ARG A 249 19.15 0.03 -4.30
C ARG A 249 20.14 1.03 -3.69
N LYS A 250 21.39 0.63 -3.49
CA LYS A 250 22.42 1.50 -2.90
C LYS A 250 22.83 2.65 -3.81
N HIS A 251 22.94 2.42 -5.12
CA HIS A 251 23.13 3.49 -6.10
C HIS A 251 22.02 4.53 -6.00
N ARG A 252 20.75 4.08 -5.98
CA ARG A 252 19.61 4.99 -5.87
C ARG A 252 19.60 5.78 -4.56
N GLN A 253 19.91 5.14 -3.43
CA GLN A 253 20.07 5.81 -2.13
C GLN A 253 21.18 6.87 -2.18
N TRP A 254 22.33 6.51 -2.76
CA TRP A 254 23.45 7.42 -2.91
C TRP A 254 23.12 8.62 -3.81
N TYR A 255 22.42 8.40 -4.91
CA TYR A 255 22.02 9.49 -5.81
C TYR A 255 21.06 10.49 -5.15
N VAL A 256 20.20 10.05 -4.25
CA VAL A 256 19.37 10.97 -3.44
C VAL A 256 20.22 11.84 -2.51
N CYS A 257 21.38 11.34 -2.07
CA CYS A 257 22.29 12.07 -1.18
C CYS A 257 23.11 13.13 -1.91
N GLN A 258 23.21 13.10 -3.23
CA GLN A 258 24.03 14.04 -3.98
C GLN A 258 23.30 15.37 -4.22
N PRO A 259 23.96 16.53 -4.04
CA PRO A 259 23.37 17.85 -4.34
C PRO A 259 23.15 18.06 -5.84
N ALA A 260 23.99 17.44 -6.66
CA ALA A 260 23.82 17.32 -8.10
C ALA A 260 24.20 15.88 -8.46
N TRP A 261 23.31 15.16 -9.12
CA TRP A 261 23.59 13.79 -9.46
C TRP A 261 24.72 13.67 -10.51
N PRO A 262 25.54 12.59 -10.51
CA PRO A 262 26.85 12.57 -11.19
C PRO A 262 26.81 12.74 -12.71
N GLY A 263 25.71 12.46 -13.38
CA GLY A 263 25.60 12.55 -14.84
C GLY A 263 25.41 13.95 -15.42
N GLY A 264 25.23 14.98 -14.59
CA GLY A 264 25.05 16.38 -15.05
C GLY A 264 23.76 16.68 -15.82
N GLY A 265 22.92 15.67 -16.07
CA GLY A 265 21.61 15.80 -16.69
C GLY A 265 20.47 15.92 -15.68
N GLU A 266 19.25 16.05 -16.19
CA GLU A 266 18.04 16.11 -15.37
C GLU A 266 17.70 14.75 -14.73
N TYR A 267 18.08 13.65 -15.39
CA TYR A 267 17.84 12.27 -14.97
C TYR A 267 18.97 11.34 -15.41
N TYR A 268 19.03 10.16 -14.79
CA TYR A 268 19.86 9.04 -15.26
C TYR A 268 19.02 8.11 -16.13
N PHE A 269 19.59 7.69 -17.25
CA PHE A 269 19.03 6.64 -18.08
C PHE A 269 20.13 5.79 -18.71
N ASP A 270 20.13 4.49 -18.39
CA ASP A 270 21.00 3.51 -19.04
C ASP A 270 20.32 2.98 -20.30
N GLY A 271 20.59 3.64 -21.42
CA GLY A 271 19.99 3.30 -22.72
C GLY A 271 20.43 1.94 -23.23
N GLU A 272 21.67 1.52 -23.00
CA GLU A 272 22.19 0.21 -23.43
C GLU A 272 21.54 -0.93 -22.65
N GLY A 273 21.50 -0.83 -21.31
CA GLY A 273 20.84 -1.80 -20.46
C GLY A 273 19.35 -1.93 -20.78
N TYR A 274 18.68 -0.81 -21.01
CA TYR A 274 17.29 -0.79 -21.45
C TYR A 274 17.09 -1.49 -22.81
N LEU A 275 17.90 -1.17 -23.83
CA LEU A 275 17.78 -1.78 -25.16
C LEU A 275 18.03 -3.28 -25.13
N ASN A 276 18.96 -3.75 -24.29
CA ASN A 276 19.19 -5.18 -24.09
C ASN A 276 17.95 -5.87 -23.51
N ALA A 277 17.29 -5.28 -22.52
CA ALA A 277 16.04 -5.78 -21.99
C ALA A 277 14.89 -5.70 -23.02
N ARG A 278 14.83 -4.60 -23.78
CA ARG A 278 13.82 -4.33 -24.81
C ARG A 278 13.88 -5.31 -25.99
N ALA A 279 15.07 -5.81 -26.34
CA ALA A 279 15.29 -6.69 -27.50
C ALA A 279 14.48 -8.01 -27.44
N GLY A 280 14.09 -8.46 -26.25
CA GLY A 280 13.27 -9.66 -26.05
C GLY A 280 11.75 -9.44 -26.17
N TRP A 281 11.29 -8.18 -26.32
CA TRP A 281 9.85 -7.88 -26.33
C TRP A 281 9.24 -8.08 -27.72
N LYS A 282 8.05 -8.67 -27.75
CA LYS A 282 7.30 -8.98 -28.97
C LYS A 282 6.00 -8.18 -29.00
N PHE A 283 5.70 -7.57 -30.12
CA PHE A 283 4.41 -6.94 -30.36
C PHE A 283 3.29 -7.98 -30.59
N PRO A 284 2.04 -7.66 -30.22
CA PRO A 284 1.64 -6.43 -29.52
C PRO A 284 2.13 -6.43 -28.06
N LEU A 285 2.36 -5.23 -27.49
CA LEU A 285 2.75 -5.08 -26.09
C LEU A 285 1.49 -4.93 -25.23
N HIS A 286 1.32 -5.77 -24.22
CA HIS A 286 0.16 -5.79 -23.33
C HIS A 286 0.55 -5.23 -21.95
N CYS A 287 0.00 -4.10 -21.55
CA CYS A 287 0.14 -3.56 -20.19
C CYS A 287 -1.11 -3.91 -19.39
N ILE A 288 -0.96 -4.64 -18.29
CA ILE A 288 -2.05 -5.04 -17.40
C ILE A 288 -1.82 -4.52 -15.99
N ASP A 289 -2.90 -4.18 -15.32
CA ASP A 289 -2.93 -3.77 -13.92
C ASP A 289 -4.15 -4.35 -13.23
N PHE A 290 -4.01 -4.73 -11.93
CA PHE A 290 -5.06 -5.38 -11.15
C PHE A 290 -5.41 -4.56 -9.93
N GLU A 291 -6.72 -4.48 -9.67
CA GLU A 291 -7.22 -4.02 -8.38
C GLU A 291 -7.73 -5.19 -7.55
N THR A 292 -7.29 -5.22 -6.30
CA THR A 292 -7.60 -6.32 -5.38
C THR A 292 -8.09 -5.80 -4.04
N SER A 293 -8.78 -6.66 -3.31
CA SER A 293 -9.21 -6.41 -1.94
C SER A 293 -8.85 -7.60 -1.06
N ALA A 294 -8.64 -7.36 0.22
CA ALA A 294 -8.38 -8.38 1.23
C ALA A 294 -9.11 -7.99 2.53
N VAL A 295 -10.38 -8.37 2.63
CA VAL A 295 -11.26 -7.96 3.74
C VAL A 295 -11.26 -8.98 4.88
N ALA A 296 -11.52 -8.49 6.10
CA ALA A 296 -11.62 -9.32 7.29
C ALA A 296 -12.83 -10.27 7.27
N ILE A 297 -13.91 -9.88 6.59
CA ILE A 297 -15.15 -10.65 6.48
C ILE A 297 -15.27 -11.24 5.08
N PRO A 298 -15.06 -12.56 4.91
CA PRO A 298 -15.13 -13.23 3.61
C PRO A 298 -16.50 -13.10 2.94
N PHE A 299 -16.52 -13.13 1.59
CA PHE A 299 -17.74 -13.01 0.81
C PHE A 299 -18.45 -14.36 0.60
N ALA A 300 -17.70 -15.44 0.54
CA ALA A 300 -18.22 -16.76 0.22
C ALA A 300 -17.80 -17.82 1.25
N SER A 301 -18.57 -18.90 1.29
CA SER A 301 -18.25 -20.10 2.06
C SER A 301 -16.93 -20.71 1.60
N GLY A 302 -16.13 -21.21 2.53
CA GLY A 302 -14.81 -21.76 2.26
C GLY A 302 -13.66 -20.73 2.20
N ARG A 303 -13.98 -19.42 2.10
CA ARG A 303 -12.98 -18.35 2.07
C ARG A 303 -12.49 -18.01 3.47
N HIS A 304 -11.18 -17.66 3.57
CA HIS A 304 -10.57 -17.20 4.81
C HIS A 304 -10.55 -15.68 4.90
N PRO A 305 -10.52 -15.12 6.11
CA PRO A 305 -10.25 -13.69 6.30
C PRO A 305 -8.94 -13.25 5.62
N TYR A 306 -8.98 -12.08 4.99
CA TYR A 306 -7.83 -11.47 4.29
C TYR A 306 -7.26 -12.30 3.12
N GLU A 307 -8.04 -13.21 2.56
CA GLU A 307 -7.71 -13.79 1.26
C GLU A 307 -7.91 -12.76 0.15
N ILE A 308 -7.06 -12.84 -0.86
CA ILE A 308 -7.09 -11.91 -1.99
C ILE A 308 -8.37 -12.11 -2.79
N THR A 309 -9.05 -11.02 -3.06
CA THR A 309 -10.19 -10.91 -3.96
C THR A 309 -9.78 -10.02 -5.13
N ALA A 310 -9.54 -10.59 -6.29
CA ALA A 310 -9.21 -9.86 -7.51
C ALA A 310 -10.51 -9.42 -8.19
N PHE A 311 -10.84 -8.14 -8.08
CA PHE A 311 -12.14 -7.63 -8.51
C PHE A 311 -12.12 -6.82 -9.80
N GLN A 312 -10.93 -6.41 -10.27
CA GLN A 312 -10.80 -5.60 -11.47
C GLN A 312 -9.46 -5.83 -12.16
N PHE A 313 -9.43 -5.73 -13.49
CA PHE A 313 -8.22 -5.47 -14.26
C PHE A 313 -8.49 -4.45 -15.37
N SER A 314 -7.41 -3.79 -15.80
CA SER A 314 -7.34 -2.98 -17.00
C SER A 314 -6.26 -3.52 -17.94
N HIS A 315 -6.41 -3.31 -19.24
CA HIS A 315 -5.53 -3.84 -20.26
C HIS A 315 -5.36 -2.89 -21.43
N HIS A 316 -4.16 -2.33 -21.58
CA HIS A 316 -3.75 -1.59 -22.76
C HIS A 316 -2.92 -2.43 -23.72
N VAL A 317 -3.03 -2.12 -25.00
CA VAL A 317 -2.24 -2.72 -26.06
C VAL A 317 -1.52 -1.62 -26.86
N VAL A 318 -0.22 -1.83 -27.05
CA VAL A 318 0.59 -1.05 -27.99
C VAL A 318 0.91 -1.92 -29.20
N HIS A 319 0.51 -1.46 -30.37
CA HIS A 319 0.77 -2.13 -31.64
C HIS A 319 2.14 -1.75 -32.22
N GLU A 320 2.64 -2.56 -33.14
CA GLU A 320 3.92 -2.31 -33.80
C GLU A 320 3.97 -1.00 -34.58
N ASP A 321 2.82 -0.52 -35.05
CA ASP A 321 2.66 0.77 -35.74
C ASP A 321 2.61 1.96 -34.76
N GLY A 322 2.73 1.72 -33.45
CA GLY A 322 2.69 2.72 -32.39
C GLY A 322 1.29 3.11 -31.92
N ARG A 323 0.23 2.52 -32.47
CA ARG A 323 -1.14 2.74 -32.02
C ARG A 323 -1.34 2.17 -30.62
N VAL A 324 -1.98 2.96 -29.75
CA VAL A 324 -2.32 2.59 -28.37
C VAL A 324 -3.84 2.48 -28.24
N GLU A 325 -4.31 1.44 -27.61
CA GLU A 325 -5.73 1.24 -27.30
C GLU A 325 -5.92 0.63 -25.92
N HIS A 326 -6.88 1.11 -25.17
CA HIS A 326 -7.44 0.41 -24.01
C HIS A 326 -8.35 -0.70 -24.54
N ARG A 327 -7.79 -1.92 -24.65
CA ARG A 327 -8.39 -3.04 -25.38
C ARG A 327 -9.51 -3.71 -24.60
N SER A 328 -9.31 -3.91 -23.31
CA SER A 328 -10.26 -4.62 -22.46
C SER A 328 -10.09 -4.26 -20.99
N GLU A 329 -11.14 -4.48 -20.26
CA GLU A 329 -11.21 -4.33 -18.82
C GLU A 329 -12.24 -5.30 -18.25
N TRP A 330 -12.19 -5.53 -16.95
CA TRP A 330 -13.18 -6.29 -16.25
C TRP A 330 -13.32 -5.78 -14.81
N LEU A 331 -14.54 -5.68 -14.31
CA LEU A 331 -14.88 -5.26 -12.95
C LEU A 331 -16.05 -6.09 -12.43
N CYS A 332 -15.90 -6.68 -11.24
CA CYS A 332 -16.98 -7.28 -10.49
C CYS A 332 -17.27 -6.47 -9.21
N ALA A 333 -18.26 -5.60 -9.27
CA ALA A 333 -18.68 -4.78 -8.13
C ALA A 333 -19.92 -5.36 -7.41
N LYS A 334 -20.38 -6.55 -7.80
CA LYS A 334 -21.61 -7.17 -7.25
C LYS A 334 -21.39 -7.56 -5.78
N PRO A 335 -22.23 -7.08 -4.84
CA PRO A 335 -22.09 -7.38 -3.43
C PRO A 335 -22.17 -8.88 -3.11
N GLY A 336 -21.25 -9.38 -2.28
CA GLY A 336 -21.25 -10.74 -1.74
C GLY A 336 -20.88 -11.83 -2.75
N VAL A 337 -20.37 -11.48 -3.92
CA VAL A 337 -19.91 -12.43 -4.94
C VAL A 337 -18.39 -12.56 -4.88
N ASP A 338 -17.88 -13.80 -4.88
CA ASP A 338 -16.45 -14.08 -5.07
C ASP A 338 -16.10 -13.96 -6.56
N PRO A 339 -15.28 -12.99 -6.97
CA PRO A 339 -15.00 -12.73 -8.37
C PRO A 339 -13.82 -13.55 -8.94
N ASN A 340 -13.03 -14.23 -8.11
CA ASN A 340 -11.70 -14.72 -8.47
C ASN A 340 -11.67 -15.63 -9.70
N ILE A 341 -12.61 -16.56 -9.83
CA ILE A 341 -12.64 -17.48 -10.97
C ILE A 341 -13.00 -16.76 -12.27
N ASP A 342 -14.00 -15.89 -12.22
CA ASP A 342 -14.45 -15.13 -13.39
C ASP A 342 -13.42 -14.08 -13.80
N PHE A 343 -12.68 -13.51 -12.84
CA PHE A 343 -11.52 -12.66 -13.10
C PHE A 343 -10.46 -13.39 -13.95
N VAL A 344 -10.06 -14.61 -13.54
CA VAL A 344 -9.05 -15.38 -14.28
C VAL A 344 -9.56 -15.75 -15.67
N ARG A 345 -10.83 -16.09 -15.83
CA ARG A 345 -11.46 -16.37 -17.14
C ARG A 345 -11.40 -15.15 -18.05
N ALA A 346 -11.85 -14.01 -17.57
CA ALA A 346 -11.84 -12.77 -18.34
C ALA A 346 -10.42 -12.34 -18.73
N LEU A 347 -9.44 -12.46 -17.83
CA LEU A 347 -8.04 -12.16 -18.10
C LEU A 347 -7.44 -13.12 -19.15
N ARG A 348 -7.73 -14.43 -19.03
CA ARG A 348 -7.32 -15.41 -20.04
C ARG A 348 -7.84 -15.04 -21.42
N ASP A 349 -9.13 -14.74 -21.51
CA ASP A 349 -9.78 -14.41 -22.77
C ASP A 349 -9.22 -13.11 -23.38
N ALA A 350 -8.80 -12.16 -22.54
CA ALA A 350 -8.15 -10.92 -22.97
C ALA A 350 -6.74 -11.13 -23.53
N LEU A 351 -5.96 -12.09 -22.99
CA LEU A 351 -4.53 -12.27 -23.27
C LEU A 351 -4.18 -13.47 -24.15
N SER A 352 -5.16 -14.31 -24.51
CA SER A 352 -4.91 -15.56 -25.27
C SER A 352 -4.98 -15.40 -26.79
N ASN A 353 -5.17 -14.17 -27.31
CA ASN A 353 -5.39 -13.93 -28.74
C ASN A 353 -4.09 -13.85 -29.57
N ASP A 354 -2.94 -13.73 -28.91
CA ASP A 354 -1.61 -13.61 -29.51
C ASP A 354 -0.51 -13.97 -28.51
N ASP A 355 0.76 -13.90 -28.95
CA ASP A 355 1.96 -14.21 -28.14
C ASP A 355 2.76 -12.95 -27.79
N GLY A 356 2.16 -11.78 -27.81
CA GLY A 356 2.78 -10.51 -27.46
C GLY A 356 3.28 -10.46 -26.01
N THR A 357 4.24 -9.59 -25.72
CA THR A 357 4.82 -9.46 -24.39
C THR A 357 3.83 -8.81 -23.43
N ILE A 358 3.69 -9.40 -22.25
CA ILE A 358 2.82 -8.89 -21.19
C ILE A 358 3.67 -8.15 -20.15
N PHE A 359 3.23 -6.95 -19.76
CA PHE A 359 3.87 -6.10 -18.77
C PHE A 359 2.99 -5.89 -17.56
N ARG A 360 3.65 -5.80 -16.42
CA ARG A 360 3.08 -5.40 -15.14
C ARG A 360 3.98 -4.35 -14.48
N TRP A 361 3.49 -3.69 -13.44
CA TRP A 361 4.31 -2.83 -12.60
C TRP A 361 4.44 -3.40 -11.20
N SER A 362 5.66 -3.84 -10.85
CA SER A 362 5.97 -4.52 -9.58
C SER A 362 5.46 -5.97 -9.49
N ALA A 363 5.51 -6.57 -8.28
CA ALA A 363 5.26 -8.00 -8.08
C ALA A 363 3.77 -8.37 -7.92
N HIS A 364 2.88 -7.37 -7.85
CA HIS A 364 1.50 -7.56 -7.41
C HIS A 364 0.74 -8.57 -8.28
N GLU A 365 0.66 -8.37 -9.59
CA GLU A 365 -0.09 -9.21 -10.53
C GLU A 365 0.40 -10.66 -10.49
N ASN A 366 1.72 -10.84 -10.46
CA ASN A 366 2.32 -12.16 -10.36
C ASN A 366 1.97 -12.86 -9.04
N THR A 367 1.94 -12.10 -7.94
CA THR A 367 1.58 -12.62 -6.61
C THR A 367 0.11 -13.00 -6.55
N VAL A 368 -0.77 -12.15 -7.05
CA VAL A 368 -2.22 -12.40 -7.12
C VAL A 368 -2.50 -13.65 -7.91
N LEU A 369 -2.00 -13.75 -9.15
CA LEU A 369 -2.24 -14.91 -10.00
C LEU A 369 -1.73 -16.22 -9.39
N ASN A 370 -0.55 -16.20 -8.74
CA ASN A 370 -0.06 -17.40 -8.05
C ASN A 370 -0.96 -17.78 -6.85
N LYS A 371 -1.54 -16.82 -6.13
CA LYS A 371 -2.51 -17.10 -5.07
C LYS A 371 -3.80 -17.70 -5.63
N LEU A 372 -4.35 -17.14 -6.71
CA LEU A 372 -5.53 -17.69 -7.38
C LEU A 372 -5.27 -19.12 -7.91
N ARG A 373 -4.05 -19.38 -8.39
CA ARG A 373 -3.63 -20.72 -8.77
C ARG A 373 -3.64 -21.70 -7.58
N GLU A 374 -3.07 -21.28 -6.43
CA GLU A 374 -3.08 -22.09 -5.21
C GLU A 374 -4.51 -22.41 -4.76
N GLU A 375 -5.42 -21.43 -4.81
CA GLU A 375 -6.85 -21.60 -4.50
C GLU A 375 -7.53 -22.60 -5.45
N LEU A 376 -7.32 -22.46 -6.77
CA LEU A 376 -7.83 -23.40 -7.77
C LEU A 376 -7.36 -24.83 -7.52
N LEU A 377 -6.09 -25.01 -7.16
CA LEU A 377 -5.52 -26.34 -6.90
C LEU A 377 -6.04 -26.95 -5.59
N ALA A 378 -6.29 -26.13 -4.57
CA ALA A 378 -6.76 -26.57 -3.24
C ALA A 378 -8.28 -26.77 -3.18
N SER A 379 -9.03 -26.27 -4.17
CA SER A 379 -10.50 -26.29 -4.16
C SER A 379 -11.06 -27.71 -4.10
N ALA A 380 -11.93 -27.97 -3.13
CA ALA A 380 -12.68 -29.23 -3.02
C ALA A 380 -13.78 -29.37 -4.11
N ALA A 381 -14.23 -28.24 -4.68
CA ALA A 381 -15.22 -28.19 -5.74
C ALA A 381 -14.72 -27.29 -6.89
N PRO A 382 -13.68 -27.70 -7.62
CA PRO A 382 -13.08 -26.87 -8.65
C PRO A 382 -14.01 -26.67 -9.83
N PRO A 383 -13.90 -25.53 -10.56
CA PRO A 383 -14.66 -25.31 -11.78
C PRO A 383 -14.26 -26.30 -12.87
N PRO A 384 -15.15 -26.60 -13.85
CA PRO A 384 -14.88 -27.58 -14.91
C PRO A 384 -13.65 -27.25 -15.76
N ASP A 385 -13.27 -25.97 -15.87
CA ASP A 385 -12.15 -25.46 -16.63
C ASP A 385 -10.89 -25.22 -15.79
N LYS A 386 -10.81 -25.77 -14.57
CA LYS A 386 -9.70 -25.62 -13.63
C LYS A 386 -8.33 -25.74 -14.27
N ASP A 387 -8.11 -26.86 -15.00
CA ASP A 387 -6.79 -27.15 -15.57
C ASP A 387 -6.40 -26.12 -16.63
N ALA A 388 -7.36 -25.65 -17.44
CA ALA A 388 -7.12 -24.59 -18.41
C ALA A 388 -6.73 -23.26 -17.74
N LEU A 389 -7.40 -22.92 -16.61
CA LEU A 389 -7.10 -21.71 -15.84
C LEU A 389 -5.73 -21.81 -15.17
N VAL A 390 -5.41 -22.94 -14.56
CA VAL A 390 -4.09 -23.17 -13.94
C VAL A 390 -2.98 -23.08 -14.98
N ASN A 391 -3.12 -23.74 -16.14
CA ASN A 391 -2.16 -23.70 -17.23
C ASN A 391 -1.96 -22.27 -17.76
N PHE A 392 -3.05 -21.50 -17.90
CA PHE A 392 -2.96 -20.10 -18.29
C PHE A 392 -2.15 -19.29 -17.29
N ILE A 393 -2.46 -19.37 -15.99
CA ILE A 393 -1.71 -18.66 -14.94
C ILE A 393 -0.23 -19.05 -14.99
N GLU A 394 0.08 -20.35 -15.05
CA GLU A 394 1.46 -20.83 -15.10
C GLU A 394 2.21 -20.35 -16.34
N SER A 395 1.52 -20.13 -17.45
CA SER A 395 2.15 -19.66 -18.70
C SER A 395 2.63 -18.21 -18.62
N ILE A 396 1.97 -17.34 -17.82
CA ILE A 396 2.27 -15.91 -17.74
C ILE A 396 2.94 -15.47 -16.42
N THR A 397 3.15 -16.40 -15.49
CA THR A 397 3.72 -16.07 -14.16
C THR A 397 5.07 -16.72 -13.93
N SER A 398 5.78 -16.20 -12.93
CA SER A 398 6.92 -16.87 -12.30
C SER A 398 6.58 -17.25 -10.86
N ARG A 399 7.14 -18.39 -10.38
CA ARG A 399 6.97 -18.87 -9.02
C ARG A 399 8.25 -19.45 -8.45
N SER A 400 8.49 -19.23 -7.14
CA SER A 400 9.61 -19.88 -6.45
C SER A 400 9.20 -21.30 -6.05
N VAL A 401 10.02 -22.29 -6.40
CA VAL A 401 9.89 -23.68 -5.96
C VAL A 401 10.84 -23.97 -4.80
N SER A 402 11.91 -23.19 -4.69
CA SER A 402 12.83 -23.17 -3.57
C SER A 402 13.45 -21.78 -3.41
N PRO A 403 14.17 -21.46 -2.30
CA PRO A 403 14.83 -20.16 -2.12
C PRO A 403 15.81 -19.76 -3.23
N LYS A 404 16.28 -20.72 -4.03
CA LYS A 404 17.26 -20.50 -5.10
C LYS A 404 16.72 -20.81 -6.50
N GLU A 405 15.48 -21.28 -6.62
CA GLU A 405 14.94 -21.76 -7.89
C GLU A 405 13.59 -21.14 -8.17
N LYS A 406 13.48 -20.51 -9.35
CA LYS A 406 12.23 -19.99 -9.90
C LYS A 406 11.88 -20.71 -11.17
N ILE A 407 10.63 -21.05 -11.34
CA ILE A 407 10.06 -21.52 -12.60
C ILE A 407 9.42 -20.32 -13.28
N HIS A 408 9.70 -20.15 -14.56
CA HIS A 408 9.13 -19.12 -15.41
C HIS A 408 8.23 -19.77 -16.46
N GLY A 409 7.04 -19.23 -16.62
CA GLY A 409 6.18 -19.58 -17.73
C GLY A 409 6.74 -19.10 -19.07
N PRO A 410 6.32 -19.68 -20.20
CA PRO A 410 6.84 -19.32 -21.53
C PRO A 410 6.54 -17.89 -21.94
N ARG A 411 5.56 -17.25 -21.32
CA ARG A 411 5.11 -15.87 -21.55
C ARG A 411 5.08 -15.08 -20.24
N THR A 412 6.05 -15.35 -19.34
CA THR A 412 6.15 -14.67 -18.04
C THR A 412 6.13 -13.15 -18.22
N MET A 413 5.27 -12.48 -17.45
CA MET A 413 5.13 -11.02 -17.45
C MET A 413 6.45 -10.32 -17.16
N VAL A 414 6.78 -9.31 -17.95
CA VAL A 414 7.92 -8.41 -17.72
C VAL A 414 7.55 -7.38 -16.66
N ASP A 415 8.44 -7.16 -15.71
CA ASP A 415 8.25 -6.18 -14.65
C ASP A 415 8.86 -4.82 -15.02
N LEU A 416 8.02 -3.83 -15.33
CA LEU A 416 8.48 -2.49 -15.65
C LEU A 416 9.04 -1.73 -14.44
N CYS A 417 8.67 -2.12 -13.21
CA CYS A 417 9.28 -1.58 -12.00
C CYS A 417 10.76 -1.99 -11.92
N ASP A 418 11.10 -3.23 -12.27
CA ASP A 418 12.50 -3.69 -12.36
C ASP A 418 13.29 -2.92 -13.44
N ILE A 419 12.65 -2.60 -14.56
CA ILE A 419 13.25 -1.77 -15.62
C ILE A 419 13.53 -0.36 -15.09
N ALA A 420 12.55 0.26 -14.42
CA ALA A 420 12.71 1.57 -13.79
C ALA A 420 13.81 1.53 -12.71
N GLU A 421 13.83 0.47 -11.88
CA GLU A 421 14.82 0.33 -10.81
C GLU A 421 16.25 0.28 -11.36
N LYS A 422 16.46 -0.48 -12.43
CA LYS A 422 17.80 -0.73 -12.98
C LYS A 422 18.30 0.37 -13.89
N PHE A 423 17.44 0.94 -14.72
CA PHE A 423 17.87 1.75 -15.85
C PHE A 423 17.43 3.20 -15.82
N TYR A 424 16.52 3.59 -14.91
CA TYR A 424 16.02 4.96 -14.83
C TYR A 424 16.05 5.51 -13.40
N PHE A 425 16.53 6.74 -13.23
CA PHE A 425 16.45 7.48 -11.99
C PHE A 425 16.21 8.97 -12.28
N HIS A 426 15.29 9.55 -11.55
CA HIS A 426 15.05 10.99 -11.56
C HIS A 426 15.04 11.52 -10.12
N PRO A 427 15.71 12.64 -9.80
CA PRO A 427 15.80 13.15 -8.43
C PRO A 427 14.45 13.37 -7.75
N SER A 428 13.42 13.79 -8.50
CA SER A 428 12.09 14.02 -7.94
C SER A 428 11.40 12.76 -7.42
N THR A 429 11.85 11.56 -7.80
CA THR A 429 11.32 10.29 -7.28
C THR A 429 11.83 9.97 -5.87
N LYS A 430 12.89 10.68 -5.41
CA LYS A 430 13.59 10.41 -4.14
C LYS A 430 14.02 8.94 -4.00
N GLY A 431 14.35 8.31 -5.13
CA GLY A 431 14.76 6.91 -5.22
C GLY A 431 13.63 5.89 -5.33
N SER A 432 12.37 6.28 -5.18
CA SER A 432 11.21 5.39 -5.35
C SER A 432 11.02 4.96 -6.81
N ASN A 433 10.56 3.72 -7.00
CA ASN A 433 10.23 3.12 -8.31
C ASN A 433 8.72 2.97 -8.50
N SER A 434 7.91 3.47 -7.56
CA SER A 434 6.46 3.44 -7.72
C SER A 434 6.04 4.16 -9.00
N LEU A 435 5.09 3.60 -9.74
CA LEU A 435 4.54 4.17 -10.97
C LEU A 435 4.06 5.62 -10.75
N LYS A 436 3.42 5.88 -9.60
CA LYS A 436 2.93 7.21 -9.18
C LYS A 436 4.05 8.22 -8.88
N LYS A 437 5.31 7.79 -8.81
CA LYS A 437 6.49 8.68 -8.71
C LYS A 437 7.25 8.75 -10.03
N VAL A 438 7.33 7.62 -10.74
CA VAL A 438 8.05 7.53 -12.02
C VAL A 438 7.30 8.27 -13.12
N LEU A 439 5.97 8.10 -13.25
CA LEU A 439 5.20 8.77 -14.29
C LEU A 439 5.29 10.32 -14.19
N PRO A 440 5.04 10.98 -13.05
CA PRO A 440 5.21 12.42 -12.94
C PRO A 440 6.64 12.90 -13.25
N ALA A 441 7.66 12.09 -12.94
CA ALA A 441 9.04 12.41 -13.29
C ALA A 441 9.28 12.33 -14.80
N LEU A 442 8.76 11.30 -15.47
CA LEU A 442 8.80 11.16 -16.93
C LEU A 442 8.02 12.29 -17.62
N MET A 443 6.86 12.68 -17.09
CA MET A 443 6.09 13.80 -17.61
C MET A 443 6.87 15.13 -17.59
N LYS A 444 7.74 15.33 -16.62
CA LYS A 444 8.61 16.53 -16.54
C LYS A 444 9.71 16.51 -17.59
N SER A 445 10.37 15.37 -17.77
CA SER A 445 11.63 15.26 -18.53
C SER A 445 11.45 14.75 -19.97
N SER A 446 10.30 14.14 -20.32
CA SER A 446 10.13 13.53 -21.64
C SER A 446 9.45 14.44 -22.66
N ILE A 447 10.18 14.81 -23.70
CA ILE A 447 9.66 15.59 -24.81
C ILE A 447 8.54 14.84 -25.54
N VAL A 448 8.69 13.53 -25.78
CA VAL A 448 7.69 12.74 -26.50
C VAL A 448 6.38 12.67 -25.74
N LEU A 449 6.41 12.56 -24.40
CA LEU A 449 5.18 12.57 -23.60
C LEU A 449 4.48 13.94 -23.67
N ARG A 450 5.25 15.03 -23.59
CA ARG A 450 4.70 16.38 -23.74
C ARG A 450 4.04 16.59 -25.11
N GLU A 451 4.69 16.16 -26.18
CA GLU A 451 4.18 16.34 -27.56
C GLU A 451 2.96 15.47 -27.85
N THR A 452 2.94 14.25 -27.33
CA THR A 452 1.85 13.30 -27.53
C THR A 452 0.66 13.61 -26.64
N TYR A 453 0.89 13.71 -25.32
CA TYR A 453 -0.16 13.82 -24.32
C TYR A 453 -0.46 15.25 -23.86
N GLY A 454 0.27 16.24 -24.37
CA GLY A 454 -0.06 17.66 -24.24
C GLY A 454 -1.23 18.09 -25.15
N LYS A 455 -1.64 17.22 -26.06
CA LYS A 455 -2.82 17.38 -26.90
C LYS A 455 -3.93 16.46 -26.38
N ALA A 456 -5.18 16.88 -26.50
CA ALA A 456 -6.33 16.04 -26.17
C ALA A 456 -6.52 14.97 -27.25
N THR A 457 -5.68 13.93 -27.24
CA THR A 457 -5.66 12.85 -28.23
C THR A 457 -6.00 11.49 -27.66
N TYR A 458 -5.88 11.32 -26.34
CA TYR A 458 -6.24 10.08 -25.67
C TYR A 458 -7.67 10.14 -25.13
N GLY A 459 -8.53 9.27 -25.64
CA GLY A 459 -9.96 9.18 -25.30
C GLY A 459 -10.79 8.90 -26.55
N GLY A 460 -12.08 8.72 -26.34
CA GLY A 460 -13.02 8.40 -27.41
C GLY A 460 -12.97 6.96 -27.91
N LYS A 461 -13.90 6.66 -28.80
CA LYS A 461 -14.12 5.30 -29.31
C LYS A 461 -12.89 4.73 -30.03
N GLY A 462 -12.47 3.54 -29.62
CA GLY A 462 -11.35 2.80 -30.21
C GLY A 462 -9.98 3.17 -29.61
N VAL A 463 -9.94 4.09 -28.64
CA VAL A 463 -8.72 4.46 -27.90
C VAL A 463 -8.90 4.17 -26.41
N SER A 464 -10.04 4.60 -25.83
CA SER A 464 -10.38 4.42 -24.42
C SER A 464 -11.77 3.81 -24.28
N LEU A 465 -11.96 3.04 -23.22
CA LEU A 465 -13.28 2.51 -22.85
C LEU A 465 -14.01 3.44 -21.86
N ASN A 466 -13.27 4.25 -21.05
CA ASN A 466 -13.85 5.03 -19.96
C ASN A 466 -13.75 6.55 -20.13
N PHE A 467 -12.87 7.03 -21.00
CA PHE A 467 -12.75 8.46 -21.31
C PHE A 467 -13.45 8.75 -22.65
N VAL A 468 -14.71 9.18 -22.56
CA VAL A 468 -15.55 9.47 -23.74
C VAL A 468 -14.97 10.63 -24.55
N GLU A 469 -14.53 11.69 -23.88
CA GLU A 469 -13.89 12.85 -24.50
C GLU A 469 -12.37 12.74 -24.40
N PRO A 470 -11.63 13.13 -25.45
CA PRO A 470 -10.19 13.13 -25.42
C PRO A 470 -9.62 14.04 -24.33
N ILE A 471 -8.60 13.54 -23.63
CA ILE A 471 -7.93 14.22 -22.51
C ILE A 471 -6.48 14.53 -22.89
N ALA A 472 -6.00 15.72 -22.48
CA ALA A 472 -4.59 16.04 -22.44
C ALA A 472 -4.02 15.66 -21.07
N TRP A 473 -3.25 14.60 -21.01
CA TRP A 473 -2.66 14.09 -19.78
C TRP A 473 -1.40 14.86 -19.34
N TRP A 474 -0.73 15.55 -20.28
CA TRP A 474 0.35 16.46 -19.96
C TRP A 474 -0.20 17.88 -19.88
N GLN A 475 -0.20 18.45 -18.69
CA GLN A 475 -0.63 19.82 -18.42
C GLN A 475 0.38 20.52 -17.53
N GLU A 476 0.50 21.84 -17.69
CA GLU A 476 1.32 22.70 -16.84
C GLU A 476 0.44 23.77 -16.20
N ARG A 477 0.62 23.97 -14.88
CA ARG A 477 -0.02 25.05 -14.12
C ARG A 477 1.05 25.72 -13.26
N ASP A 478 1.11 27.04 -13.28
CA ASP A 478 2.05 27.85 -12.48
C ASP A 478 3.52 27.40 -12.64
N GLY A 479 3.91 27.00 -13.86
CA GLY A 479 5.27 26.53 -14.16
C GLY A 479 5.59 25.13 -13.66
N GLN A 480 4.57 24.36 -13.24
CA GLN A 480 4.74 22.98 -12.80
C GLN A 480 3.91 22.00 -13.64
N VAL A 481 4.55 20.92 -14.06
CA VAL A 481 3.86 19.83 -14.74
C VAL A 481 2.98 19.11 -13.73
N MET A 482 1.69 18.99 -14.07
CA MET A 482 0.68 18.36 -13.23
C MET A 482 0.89 16.84 -13.19
N ASP A 483 0.58 16.28 -12.04
CA ASP A 483 0.45 14.83 -11.90
C ASP A 483 -0.79 14.34 -12.67
N PRO A 484 -0.68 13.38 -13.61
CA PRO A 484 -1.82 12.84 -14.34
C PRO A 484 -2.95 12.31 -13.44
N TYR A 485 -2.61 11.73 -12.30
CA TYR A 485 -3.61 11.24 -11.33
C TYR A 485 -4.45 12.36 -10.72
N ALA A 486 -3.88 13.56 -10.59
CA ALA A 486 -4.62 14.74 -10.15
C ALA A 486 -5.58 15.31 -11.21
N LEU A 487 -5.53 14.82 -12.45
CA LEU A 487 -6.46 15.19 -13.52
C LEU A 487 -7.70 14.28 -13.57
N LEU A 488 -7.69 13.18 -12.83
CA LEU A 488 -8.89 12.34 -12.68
C LEU A 488 -9.99 13.08 -11.92
N PRO A 489 -11.26 12.86 -12.28
CA PRO A 489 -12.37 13.39 -11.49
C PRO A 489 -12.29 12.96 -10.02
N PRO A 490 -12.54 13.84 -9.06
CA PRO A 490 -12.44 13.55 -7.63
C PRO A 490 -13.59 12.65 -7.17
N VAL A 491 -13.47 11.36 -7.37
CA VAL A 491 -14.49 10.38 -6.90
C VAL A 491 -14.15 9.82 -5.54
N PHE A 492 -12.89 9.93 -5.14
CA PHE A 492 -12.39 9.45 -3.85
C PHE A 492 -12.26 10.55 -2.78
N ASP A 493 -12.66 11.78 -3.08
CA ASP A 493 -12.59 12.90 -2.11
C ASP A 493 -13.44 12.69 -0.84
N ASP A 494 -14.40 11.76 -0.91
CA ASP A 494 -15.24 11.38 0.23
C ASP A 494 -14.66 10.22 1.08
N VAL A 495 -13.54 9.61 0.65
CA VAL A 495 -12.90 8.53 1.41
C VAL A 495 -12.02 9.18 2.47
N SER A 496 -12.38 8.99 3.75
CA SER A 496 -11.60 9.53 4.86
C SER A 496 -10.23 8.83 4.95
N ARG A 497 -9.22 9.54 5.50
CA ARG A 497 -7.92 8.93 5.81
C ARG A 497 -8.06 7.70 6.71
N ASP A 498 -9.00 7.74 7.66
CA ASP A 498 -9.27 6.63 8.59
C ASP A 498 -9.77 5.37 7.86
N GLU A 499 -10.51 5.52 6.77
CA GLU A 499 -10.97 4.39 5.94
C GLU A 499 -9.82 3.81 5.11
N THR A 500 -8.93 4.65 4.61
CA THR A 500 -7.74 4.23 3.88
C THR A 500 -6.74 3.55 4.83
N ASP A 501 -6.49 4.12 6.02
CA ASP A 501 -5.59 3.56 7.03
C ASP A 501 -6.11 2.21 7.57
N ALA A 502 -7.42 2.05 7.75
CA ALA A 502 -8.04 0.78 8.16
C ALA A 502 -7.91 -0.32 7.08
N ALA A 503 -7.93 0.06 5.81
CA ALA A 503 -7.70 -0.87 4.69
C ALA A 503 -6.22 -1.27 4.59
N ASP A 504 -5.30 -0.40 5.01
CA ASP A 504 -3.85 -0.58 4.91
C ASP A 504 -3.24 -1.38 6.07
N GLU A 505 -3.98 -1.65 7.16
CA GLU A 505 -3.45 -2.44 8.28
C GLU A 505 -3.10 -3.87 7.87
N GLY A 506 -1.82 -4.13 7.71
CA GLY A 506 -1.25 -5.46 7.40
C GLY A 506 -0.96 -5.72 5.93
N LEU A 507 -1.06 -4.72 5.07
CA LEU A 507 -0.69 -4.81 3.67
C LEU A 507 0.76 -4.33 3.43
N SER A 508 1.40 -4.85 2.38
CA SER A 508 2.72 -4.38 1.95
C SER A 508 2.65 -2.92 1.44
N GLU A 509 3.79 -2.22 1.39
CA GLU A 509 3.83 -0.83 0.89
C GLU A 509 3.26 -0.69 -0.53
N GLU A 510 3.40 -1.73 -1.36
CA GLU A 510 2.85 -1.79 -2.72
C GLU A 510 1.31 -1.77 -2.74
N LEU A 511 0.67 -2.39 -1.73
CA LEU A 511 -0.80 -2.39 -1.59
C LEU A 511 -1.34 -1.10 -0.99
N LYS A 512 -0.51 -0.32 -0.27
CA LYS A 512 -0.92 0.98 0.28
C LYS A 512 -1.19 2.02 -0.81
N GLU A 513 -0.54 1.91 -1.96
CA GLU A 513 -0.80 2.79 -3.10
C GLU A 513 -2.14 2.49 -3.80
N GLY A 514 -2.68 1.27 -3.65
CA GLY A 514 -4.03 0.86 -4.07
C GLY A 514 -5.13 1.10 -3.04
N GLY A 515 -4.82 1.70 -1.89
CA GLY A 515 -5.77 1.85 -0.76
C GLY A 515 -7.09 2.56 -1.13
N ALA A 516 -7.04 3.55 -2.02
CA ALA A 516 -8.24 4.26 -2.47
C ALA A 516 -9.20 3.35 -3.26
N ALA A 517 -8.68 2.49 -4.15
CA ALA A 517 -9.48 1.53 -4.91
C ALA A 517 -10.08 0.44 -3.99
N MET A 518 -9.28 -0.04 -3.02
CA MET A 518 -9.78 -0.97 -2.00
C MET A 518 -10.90 -0.38 -1.15
N ALA A 519 -10.74 0.86 -0.68
CA ALA A 519 -11.76 1.54 0.11
C ALA A 519 -13.04 1.76 -0.71
N ALA A 520 -12.92 2.16 -1.98
CA ALA A 520 -14.05 2.30 -2.89
C ALA A 520 -14.77 0.96 -3.11
N TYR A 521 -14.02 -0.12 -3.32
CA TYR A 521 -14.60 -1.46 -3.44
C TYR A 521 -15.27 -1.93 -2.15
N ALA A 522 -14.67 -1.68 -0.99
CA ALA A 522 -15.27 -1.98 0.30
C ALA A 522 -16.62 -1.25 0.48
N ARG A 523 -16.73 0.01 0.08
CA ARG A 523 -18.00 0.75 0.08
C ARG A 523 -19.06 0.07 -0.80
N LEU A 524 -18.69 -0.39 -2.02
CA LEU A 524 -19.59 -1.15 -2.90
C LEU A 524 -20.07 -2.46 -2.25
N GLN A 525 -19.28 -3.06 -1.35
CA GLN A 525 -19.61 -4.32 -0.68
C GLN A 525 -20.41 -4.14 0.62
N PHE A 526 -20.12 -3.09 1.40
CA PHE A 526 -20.62 -2.96 2.78
C PHE A 526 -21.63 -1.81 2.98
N GLU A 527 -21.70 -0.83 2.06
CA GLU A 527 -22.64 0.28 2.18
C GLU A 527 -23.93 0.02 1.37
N ASP A 528 -25.03 0.63 1.85
CA ASP A 528 -26.30 0.67 1.11
C ASP A 528 -26.32 1.91 0.21
N LEU A 529 -25.77 1.74 -0.99
CA LEU A 529 -25.58 2.82 -1.97
C LEU A 529 -26.75 2.87 -2.97
N SER A 530 -27.14 4.08 -3.35
CA SER A 530 -28.03 4.26 -4.51
C SER A 530 -27.36 3.79 -5.80
N ASP A 531 -28.17 3.39 -6.79
CA ASP A 531 -27.66 2.96 -8.10
C ASP A 531 -26.75 4.01 -8.75
N THR A 532 -27.12 5.30 -8.63
CA THR A 532 -26.31 6.41 -9.15
C THR A 532 -24.95 6.50 -8.47
N ARG A 533 -24.90 6.37 -7.13
CA ARG A 533 -23.64 6.42 -6.37
C ARG A 533 -22.76 5.19 -6.67
N ARG A 534 -23.38 4.01 -6.76
CA ARG A 534 -22.71 2.78 -7.17
C ARG A 534 -22.06 2.94 -8.54
N ALA A 535 -22.82 3.36 -9.55
CA ALA A 535 -22.31 3.58 -10.90
C ALA A 535 -21.18 4.63 -10.96
N SER A 536 -21.26 5.68 -10.12
CA SER A 536 -20.21 6.69 -10.00
C SER A 536 -18.90 6.09 -9.48
N ILE A 537 -18.96 5.24 -8.43
CA ILE A 537 -17.77 4.57 -7.86
C ILE A 537 -17.19 3.56 -8.87
N GLU A 538 -18.05 2.75 -9.53
CA GLU A 538 -17.61 1.80 -10.57
C GLU A 538 -16.89 2.52 -11.73
N SER A 539 -17.46 3.62 -12.21
CA SER A 539 -16.83 4.45 -13.26
C SER A 539 -15.48 5.02 -12.84
N ALA A 540 -15.33 5.40 -11.56
CA ALA A 540 -14.06 5.90 -11.03
C ALA A 540 -12.99 4.81 -10.95
N LEU A 541 -13.35 3.63 -10.47
CA LEU A 541 -12.46 2.47 -10.42
C LEU A 541 -11.96 2.11 -11.82
N LEU A 542 -12.85 2.09 -12.81
CA LEU A 542 -12.50 1.80 -14.20
C LEU A 542 -11.51 2.83 -14.76
N ARG A 543 -11.77 4.13 -14.58
CA ARG A 543 -10.88 5.20 -15.04
C ARG A 543 -9.52 5.20 -14.34
N TYR A 544 -9.50 4.89 -13.07
CA TYR A 544 -8.27 4.84 -12.29
C TYR A 544 -7.35 3.73 -12.79
N CYS A 545 -7.85 2.51 -12.89
CA CYS A 545 -7.09 1.35 -13.38
C CYS A 545 -6.69 1.50 -14.87
N GLU A 546 -7.53 2.18 -15.70
CA GLU A 546 -7.18 2.54 -17.08
C GLU A 546 -5.97 3.48 -17.12
N LEU A 547 -5.89 4.46 -16.20
CA LEU A 547 -4.74 5.36 -16.13
C LEU A 547 -3.47 4.62 -15.69
N ASP A 548 -3.55 3.64 -14.78
CA ASP A 548 -2.39 2.86 -14.35
C ASP A 548 -1.79 2.07 -15.53
N THR A 549 -2.61 1.42 -16.35
CA THR A 549 -2.11 0.73 -17.55
C THR A 549 -1.64 1.69 -18.65
N LEU A 550 -2.26 2.86 -18.81
CA LEU A 550 -1.78 3.92 -19.71
C LEU A 550 -0.44 4.49 -19.24
N ALA A 551 -0.23 4.64 -17.93
CA ALA A 551 1.02 5.10 -17.34
C ALA A 551 2.20 4.17 -17.68
N MET A 552 1.97 2.84 -17.72
CA MET A 552 2.97 1.89 -18.19
C MET A 552 3.30 2.08 -19.67
N VAL A 553 2.30 2.32 -20.51
CA VAL A 553 2.50 2.65 -21.94
C VAL A 553 3.34 3.92 -22.08
N MET A 554 3.01 4.97 -21.34
CA MET A 554 3.77 6.24 -21.34
C MET A 554 5.22 6.02 -20.91
N ALA A 555 5.47 5.18 -19.91
CA ALA A 555 6.82 4.87 -19.47
C ALA A 555 7.64 4.17 -20.57
N ILE A 556 7.07 3.16 -21.24
CA ILE A 556 7.70 2.48 -22.38
C ILE A 556 8.02 3.49 -23.50
N GLN A 557 7.08 4.34 -23.88
CA GLN A 557 7.27 5.33 -24.95
C GLN A 557 8.37 6.34 -24.60
N ALA A 558 8.42 6.80 -23.34
CA ALA A 558 9.47 7.71 -22.88
C ALA A 558 10.85 7.04 -22.93
N TRP A 559 10.98 5.84 -22.43
CA TRP A 559 12.25 5.11 -22.43
C TRP A 559 12.70 4.70 -23.85
N ASP A 560 11.80 4.27 -24.73
CA ASP A 560 12.11 4.00 -26.15
C ASP A 560 12.68 5.27 -26.83
N HIS A 561 12.09 6.45 -26.57
CA HIS A 561 12.59 7.71 -27.10
C HIS A 561 13.95 8.12 -26.48
N MET A 562 14.13 7.96 -25.16
CA MET A 562 15.40 8.24 -24.48
C MET A 562 16.52 7.38 -25.03
N ALA A 563 16.27 6.07 -25.24
CA ALA A 563 17.25 5.15 -25.81
C ALA A 563 17.63 5.53 -27.26
N ALA A 564 16.65 5.91 -28.09
CA ALA A 564 16.90 6.33 -29.46
C ALA A 564 17.71 7.64 -29.56
N THR A 565 17.61 8.52 -28.56
CA THR A 565 18.36 9.79 -28.54
C THR A 565 19.74 9.65 -27.92
N SER A 566 19.92 8.77 -26.92
CA SER A 566 21.22 8.51 -26.30
C SER A 566 22.19 7.77 -27.24
N SER A 567 21.70 6.96 -28.17
CA SER A 567 22.54 6.29 -29.17
C SER A 567 23.05 7.18 -30.31
N ARG A 568 22.67 8.46 -30.34
CA ARG A 568 23.10 9.46 -31.35
C ARG A 568 24.13 10.45 -30.82
N THR A 569 24.46 10.41 -29.54
CA THR A 569 25.50 11.21 -28.90
C THR A 569 26.72 10.36 -28.57
#